data_f694e9f6a53d1045add4b26a4fd9434e
#
_entry.id   f694e9f6a53d1045add4b26a4fd9434e
#
_cell.length_a   1.000
_cell.length_b   1.000
_cell.length_c   1.000
_cell.angle_alpha   90.00
_cell.angle_beta   90.00
_cell.angle_gamma   90.00
#
_symmetry.space_group_name_H-M   'P 1'
#
loop_
_entity.id
_entity.type
_entity.pdbx_description
1 polymer ?
#
loop_
_entity_poly.entity_id
_entity_poly.type
_entity_poly.pdbx_seq_one_letter_code
_entity_poly.pdbx_strand_id
1 'polypeptide(L)'
;MIHEGQLEVFDLTLIAKAPVFIGSGKSYVKKEYVFLTPRFARVSCDEVMLLDETKFFHLLLERKLEDKYTQFMLGAQTDLYRFLTAECCLSLNDIRAVSRYSIAAADALDAGHSLKEINAFVRGADGRVYVPGSSVKGALRTAILTDWILSDNSPHSAFGDTRKGFPEGTYLHTLKLKKDRNGAVLDDAVNSILRGLSISDSLPVSDTCMILAGKIDADPDGQTHRINLCRECIRPGTALHFKLTLDQSVLHQKITAESLMNSVRTFDSFYEKAYLRHFIAPRHAAEISYDSTLFLGGGVGFFSKTLTYPYLGEKDGLQAAINELNRSFRKHRHEEDRADGISPRTIKYALYEGELYPYGLCEVKLS
;
A
#
# COMPACT_ATOMS: atom_id res chain seq x y z
N MET A 1 -9.40 35.11 -1.82
CA MET A 1 -9.58 35.33 -3.25
C MET A 1 -8.67 34.33 -3.96
N ILE A 2 -9.21 33.41 -4.73
CA ILE A 2 -8.43 32.56 -5.64
C ILE A 2 -8.20 33.44 -6.87
N HIS A 3 -6.97 33.78 -7.17
CA HIS A 3 -6.65 34.47 -8.41
C HIS A 3 -6.71 33.44 -9.54
N GLU A 4 -7.61 33.63 -10.51
CA GLU A 4 -7.62 32.88 -11.76
C GLU A 4 -6.22 32.99 -12.39
N GLY A 5 -5.61 31.86 -12.73
CA GLY A 5 -4.24 31.77 -13.26
C GLY A 5 -3.17 31.30 -12.30
N GLN A 6 -3.50 31.05 -11.01
CA GLN A 6 -2.56 30.48 -10.03
C GLN A 6 -2.79 28.99 -9.75
N LEU A 7 -3.93 28.43 -10.19
CA LEU A 7 -4.25 27.01 -10.10
C LEU A 7 -3.91 26.33 -11.42
N GLU A 8 -3.02 25.35 -11.34
CA GLU A 8 -2.67 24.47 -12.44
C GLU A 8 -3.28 23.09 -12.16
N VAL A 9 -4.09 22.57 -13.09
CA VAL A 9 -4.77 21.29 -12.94
C VAL A 9 -4.29 20.31 -14.00
N PHE A 10 -3.86 19.14 -13.55
CA PHE A 10 -3.29 18.09 -14.39
C PHE A 10 -4.09 16.79 -14.25
N ASP A 11 -4.09 15.99 -15.29
CA ASP A 11 -4.48 14.60 -15.23
C ASP A 11 -3.31 13.76 -14.75
N LEU A 12 -3.45 13.18 -13.56
CA LEU A 12 -2.49 12.25 -12.99
C LEU A 12 -2.98 10.83 -13.18
N THR A 13 -2.21 10.03 -13.89
CA THR A 13 -2.48 8.60 -14.06
C THR A 13 -1.37 7.79 -13.40
N LEU A 14 -1.75 6.86 -12.51
CA LEU A 14 -0.86 5.85 -11.98
C LEU A 14 -1.19 4.50 -12.62
N ILE A 15 -0.20 3.86 -13.23
CA ILE A 15 -0.34 2.52 -13.78
C ILE A 15 0.28 1.54 -12.79
N ALA A 16 -0.52 0.66 -12.20
CA ALA A 16 -0.03 -0.37 -11.30
C ALA A 16 0.94 -1.30 -12.05
N LYS A 17 2.22 -1.29 -11.70
CA LYS A 17 3.25 -2.22 -12.23
C LYS A 17 3.30 -3.49 -11.40
N ALA A 18 2.73 -3.46 -10.21
CA ALA A 18 2.69 -4.54 -9.23
C ALA A 18 1.34 -4.53 -8.50
N PRO A 19 0.98 -5.58 -7.74
CA PRO A 19 -0.17 -5.55 -6.87
C PRO A 19 -0.14 -4.38 -5.88
N VAL A 20 -1.19 -3.55 -5.87
CA VAL A 20 -1.30 -2.36 -5.01
C VAL A 20 -2.33 -2.62 -3.92
N PHE A 21 -1.95 -2.39 -2.66
CA PHE A 21 -2.81 -2.55 -1.49
C PHE A 21 -3.03 -1.24 -0.75
N ILE A 22 -4.27 -0.79 -0.66
CA ILE A 22 -4.66 0.32 0.22
C ILE A 22 -5.60 -0.24 1.29
N GLY A 23 -5.07 -0.42 2.50
CA GLY A 23 -5.83 -1.06 3.58
C GLY A 23 -6.96 -0.20 4.13
N SER A 24 -8.12 -0.79 4.34
CA SER A 24 -9.27 -0.18 5.03
C SER A 24 -9.13 -0.22 6.56
N GLY A 25 -8.12 -0.94 7.09
CA GLY A 25 -8.02 -1.27 8.52
C GLY A 25 -8.88 -2.47 8.95
N LYS A 26 -9.66 -3.05 8.02
CA LYS A 26 -10.47 -4.26 8.26
C LYS A 26 -9.74 -5.50 7.75
N SER A 27 -10.03 -6.64 8.37
CA SER A 27 -9.64 -7.96 7.87
C SER A 27 -10.80 -8.93 7.97
N TYR A 28 -10.78 -9.95 7.12
CA TYR A 28 -11.77 -11.02 7.10
C TYR A 28 -11.13 -12.32 7.57
N VAL A 29 -11.79 -13.00 8.51
CA VAL A 29 -11.41 -14.35 8.95
C VAL A 29 -12.17 -15.40 8.16
N LYS A 30 -11.72 -16.66 8.21
CA LYS A 30 -12.29 -17.76 7.42
C LYS A 30 -13.81 -17.94 7.49
N LYS A 31 -14.44 -17.56 8.60
CA LYS A 31 -15.88 -17.67 8.77
C LYS A 31 -16.67 -16.55 8.09
N GLU A 32 -15.99 -15.53 7.53
CA GLU A 32 -16.60 -14.34 6.95
C GLU A 32 -16.55 -14.32 5.42
N TYR A 33 -15.86 -15.28 4.79
CA TYR A 33 -15.80 -15.39 3.35
C TYR A 33 -16.01 -16.83 2.88
N VAL A 34 -16.54 -16.95 1.67
CA VAL A 34 -16.69 -18.23 0.97
C VAL A 34 -15.49 -18.40 0.04
N PHE A 35 -14.79 -19.53 0.16
CA PHE A 35 -13.71 -19.89 -0.74
C PHE A 35 -14.20 -20.92 -1.74
N LEU A 36 -14.10 -20.60 -3.02
CA LEU A 36 -14.49 -21.44 -4.13
C LEU A 36 -13.26 -21.89 -4.91
N THR A 37 -13.20 -23.16 -5.26
CA THR A 37 -12.15 -23.73 -6.11
C THR A 37 -12.78 -24.53 -7.23
N PRO A 38 -12.16 -24.60 -8.43
CA PRO A 38 -12.67 -25.38 -9.57
C PRO A 38 -12.90 -26.86 -9.22
N ARG A 39 -12.19 -27.35 -8.20
CA ARG A 39 -12.32 -28.74 -7.74
C ARG A 39 -13.68 -29.05 -7.10
N PHE A 40 -14.28 -28.08 -6.41
CA PHE A 40 -15.50 -28.27 -5.61
C PHE A 40 -16.66 -27.42 -6.06
N ALA A 41 -16.41 -26.37 -6.85
CA ALA A 41 -17.41 -25.47 -7.38
C ALA A 41 -17.22 -25.29 -8.89
N ARG A 42 -18.29 -24.94 -9.61
CA ARG A 42 -18.22 -24.61 -11.04
C ARG A 42 -17.72 -23.17 -11.24
N VAL A 43 -16.43 -22.94 -10.96
CA VAL A 43 -15.74 -21.68 -11.16
C VAL A 43 -14.52 -21.91 -12.05
N SER A 44 -14.05 -20.87 -12.73
CA SER A 44 -12.92 -20.97 -13.69
C SER A 44 -11.55 -20.93 -12.98
N CYS A 45 -11.48 -20.34 -11.81
CA CYS A 45 -10.29 -20.20 -10.99
C CYS A 45 -10.65 -20.19 -9.50
N ASP A 46 -9.66 -20.25 -8.65
CA ASP A 46 -9.86 -20.03 -7.21
C ASP A 46 -10.39 -18.61 -6.96
N GLU A 47 -11.42 -18.51 -6.12
CA GLU A 47 -12.18 -17.29 -5.91
C GLU A 47 -12.55 -17.14 -4.45
N VAL A 48 -12.43 -15.93 -3.91
CA VAL A 48 -12.95 -15.57 -2.59
C VAL A 48 -14.17 -14.67 -2.79
N MET A 49 -15.26 -15.07 -2.16
CA MET A 49 -16.53 -14.34 -2.20
C MET A 49 -16.85 -13.79 -0.81
N LEU A 50 -17.03 -12.50 -0.71
CA LEU A 50 -17.48 -11.81 0.51
C LEU A 50 -19.01 -11.71 0.50
N LEU A 51 -19.64 -12.09 1.60
CA LEU A 51 -21.08 -12.01 1.73
C LEU A 51 -21.52 -10.60 2.13
N ASP A 52 -22.67 -10.19 1.63
CA ASP A 52 -23.38 -9.01 2.11
C ASP A 52 -24.12 -9.39 3.40
N GLU A 53 -23.69 -8.86 4.51
CA GLU A 53 -24.19 -9.24 5.84
C GLU A 53 -25.72 -9.12 5.92
N THR A 54 -26.29 -8.03 5.41
CA THR A 54 -27.74 -7.78 5.45
C THR A 54 -28.51 -8.82 4.64
N LYS A 55 -28.11 -9.04 3.40
CA LYS A 55 -28.75 -10.03 2.52
C LYS A 55 -28.59 -11.44 3.08
N PHE A 56 -27.40 -11.75 3.59
CA PHE A 56 -27.10 -13.04 4.17
C PHE A 56 -27.95 -13.32 5.41
N PHE A 57 -28.08 -12.37 6.34
CA PHE A 57 -28.97 -12.52 7.50
C PHE A 57 -30.43 -12.65 7.10
N HIS A 58 -30.91 -11.93 6.09
CA HIS A 58 -32.27 -12.13 5.56
C HIS A 58 -32.45 -13.57 5.02
N LEU A 59 -31.49 -14.10 4.27
CA LEU A 59 -31.53 -15.48 3.78
C LEU A 59 -31.57 -16.49 4.94
N LEU A 60 -30.77 -16.28 5.98
CA LEU A 60 -30.79 -17.16 7.16
C LEU A 60 -32.15 -17.16 7.84
N LEU A 61 -32.78 -16.01 8.03
CA LEU A 61 -34.12 -15.88 8.61
C LEU A 61 -35.20 -16.56 7.76
N GLU A 62 -35.21 -16.30 6.45
CA GLU A 62 -36.16 -16.92 5.49
C GLU A 62 -36.06 -18.44 5.49
N ARG A 63 -34.86 -19.00 5.62
CA ARG A 63 -34.60 -20.44 5.59
C ARG A 63 -34.58 -21.07 6.98
N LYS A 64 -34.78 -20.29 8.07
CA LYS A 64 -34.75 -20.74 9.48
C LYS A 64 -33.42 -21.41 9.84
N LEU A 65 -32.31 -20.77 9.49
CA LEU A 65 -30.95 -21.29 9.64
C LEU A 65 -30.16 -20.60 10.76
N GLU A 66 -30.77 -19.68 11.53
CA GLU A 66 -30.10 -18.83 12.55
C GLU A 66 -29.39 -19.66 13.59
N ASP A 67 -30.06 -20.72 14.11
CA ASP A 67 -29.49 -21.60 15.14
C ASP A 67 -28.29 -22.37 14.60
N LYS A 68 -28.39 -22.90 13.36
CA LYS A 68 -27.27 -23.59 12.71
C LYS A 68 -26.08 -22.65 12.50
N TYR A 69 -26.34 -21.42 12.04
CA TYR A 69 -25.29 -20.44 11.84
C TYR A 69 -24.64 -20.03 13.17
N THR A 70 -25.41 -19.86 14.22
CA THR A 70 -24.89 -19.59 15.57
C THR A 70 -23.97 -20.72 16.04
N GLN A 71 -24.37 -21.97 15.85
CA GLN A 71 -23.54 -23.14 16.18
C GLN A 71 -22.25 -23.17 15.35
N PHE A 72 -22.32 -22.85 14.04
CA PHE A 72 -21.14 -22.74 13.19
C PHE A 72 -20.18 -21.65 13.69
N MET A 73 -20.70 -20.47 14.03
CA MET A 73 -19.88 -19.36 14.54
C MET A 73 -19.17 -19.69 15.86
N LEU A 74 -19.83 -20.43 16.75
CA LEU A 74 -19.27 -20.88 18.03
C LEU A 74 -18.38 -22.14 17.89
N GLY A 75 -18.56 -22.91 16.85
CA GLY A 75 -17.87 -24.18 16.61
C GLY A 75 -16.44 -24.04 16.09
N ALA A 76 -15.76 -25.20 15.99
CA ALA A 76 -14.38 -25.28 15.49
C ALA A 76 -14.30 -25.27 13.94
N GLN A 77 -15.39 -25.55 13.23
CA GLN A 77 -15.44 -25.50 11.77
C GLN A 77 -15.25 -24.08 11.28
N THR A 78 -14.42 -23.88 10.25
CA THR A 78 -14.12 -22.55 9.69
C THR A 78 -14.42 -22.45 8.20
N ASP A 79 -14.79 -23.54 7.53
CA ASP A 79 -15.11 -23.58 6.10
C ASP A 79 -16.58 -23.17 5.90
N LEU A 80 -16.77 -21.88 5.58
CA LEU A 80 -18.10 -21.30 5.37
C LEU A 80 -18.79 -21.93 4.14
N TYR A 81 -18.06 -22.22 3.05
CA TYR A 81 -18.64 -22.84 1.85
C TYR A 81 -19.25 -24.21 2.18
N ARG A 82 -18.46 -25.06 2.85
CA ARG A 82 -18.92 -26.39 3.26
C ARG A 82 -20.10 -26.31 4.21
N PHE A 83 -20.08 -25.41 5.18
CA PHE A 83 -21.20 -25.18 6.08
C PHE A 83 -22.49 -24.80 5.31
N LEU A 84 -22.41 -23.81 4.42
CA LEU A 84 -23.58 -23.34 3.67
C LEU A 84 -24.14 -24.41 2.72
N THR A 85 -23.27 -25.19 2.08
CA THR A 85 -23.71 -26.21 1.11
C THR A 85 -24.11 -27.53 1.75
N ALA A 86 -23.32 -28.07 2.66
CA ALA A 86 -23.55 -29.39 3.25
C ALA A 86 -24.55 -29.37 4.43
N GLU A 87 -24.50 -28.35 5.27
CA GLU A 87 -25.34 -28.30 6.49
C GLU A 87 -26.59 -27.43 6.29
N CYS A 88 -26.50 -26.34 5.53
CA CYS A 88 -27.63 -25.48 5.23
C CYS A 88 -28.35 -25.83 3.92
N CYS A 89 -27.77 -26.74 3.09
CA CYS A 89 -28.33 -27.15 1.79
C CYS A 89 -28.56 -25.99 0.82
N LEU A 90 -27.76 -24.92 0.92
CA LEU A 90 -27.82 -23.79 0.00
C LEU A 90 -27.09 -24.09 -1.30
N SER A 91 -27.67 -23.70 -2.41
CA SER A 91 -27.03 -23.79 -3.72
C SER A 91 -25.98 -22.68 -3.89
N LEU A 92 -25.05 -22.86 -4.83
CA LEU A 92 -24.09 -21.80 -5.18
C LEU A 92 -24.81 -20.53 -5.67
N ASN A 93 -25.96 -20.67 -6.30
CA ASN A 93 -26.76 -19.52 -6.74
C ASN A 93 -27.36 -18.75 -5.56
N ASP A 94 -27.83 -19.45 -4.50
CA ASP A 94 -28.29 -18.80 -3.28
C ASP A 94 -27.15 -18.01 -2.62
N ILE A 95 -25.95 -18.60 -2.55
CA ILE A 95 -24.75 -17.95 -1.97
C ILE A 95 -24.34 -16.73 -2.80
N ARG A 96 -24.34 -16.85 -4.14
CA ARG A 96 -24.04 -15.70 -5.04
C ARG A 96 -25.06 -14.57 -4.94
N ALA A 97 -26.33 -14.88 -4.74
CA ALA A 97 -27.38 -13.88 -4.58
C ALA A 97 -27.18 -12.99 -3.35
N VAL A 98 -26.54 -13.51 -2.31
CA VAL A 98 -26.22 -12.79 -1.09
C VAL A 98 -24.75 -12.34 -1.01
N SER A 99 -24.01 -12.47 -2.10
CA SER A 99 -22.63 -11.96 -2.15
C SER A 99 -22.59 -10.45 -2.32
N ARG A 100 -21.59 -9.84 -1.74
CA ARG A 100 -21.28 -8.42 -1.93
C ARG A 100 -20.37 -8.23 -3.13
N TYR A 101 -19.30 -9.02 -3.21
CA TYR A 101 -18.37 -9.07 -4.34
C TYR A 101 -17.54 -10.35 -4.28
N SER A 102 -16.83 -10.61 -5.36
CA SER A 102 -15.94 -11.75 -5.52
C SER A 102 -14.61 -11.33 -6.10
N ILE A 103 -13.52 -11.96 -5.67
CA ILE A 103 -12.15 -11.64 -6.06
C ILE A 103 -11.41 -12.93 -6.43
N ALA A 104 -10.69 -12.92 -7.55
CA ALA A 104 -9.81 -14.02 -7.94
C ALA A 104 -8.70 -14.22 -6.88
N ALA A 105 -8.53 -15.46 -6.44
CA ALA A 105 -7.59 -15.81 -5.37
C ALA A 105 -6.30 -16.47 -5.88
N ALA A 106 -6.21 -16.75 -7.17
CA ALA A 106 -5.13 -17.42 -7.91
C ALA A 106 -3.92 -17.88 -7.05
N ASP A 107 -2.87 -17.07 -6.97
CA ASP A 107 -1.60 -17.43 -6.30
C ASP A 107 -1.58 -17.09 -4.79
N ALA A 108 -2.67 -16.55 -4.25
CA ALA A 108 -2.74 -16.26 -2.81
C ALA A 108 -2.67 -17.56 -1.97
N LEU A 109 -2.96 -18.70 -2.61
CA LEU A 109 -2.97 -20.03 -2.00
C LEU A 109 -1.88 -20.91 -2.57
N ASP A 110 -1.05 -21.47 -1.69
CA ASP A 110 -0.26 -22.66 -2.04
C ASP A 110 -1.09 -23.93 -1.91
N ALA A 111 -0.77 -24.93 -2.72
CA ALA A 111 -1.28 -26.26 -2.55
C ALA A 111 -0.96 -26.77 -1.13
N GLY A 112 -1.97 -26.81 -0.26
CA GLY A 112 -1.84 -27.24 1.13
C GLY A 112 -1.92 -26.15 2.20
N HIS A 113 -1.89 -24.86 1.85
CA HIS A 113 -2.08 -23.78 2.80
C HIS A 113 -3.51 -23.23 2.74
N SER A 114 -4.18 -23.22 3.87
CA SER A 114 -5.49 -22.61 3.98
C SER A 114 -5.35 -21.10 4.16
N LEU A 115 -6.12 -20.33 3.39
CA LEU A 115 -6.34 -18.89 3.68
C LEU A 115 -6.70 -18.73 5.17
N LYS A 116 -6.07 -17.78 5.87
CA LYS A 116 -6.40 -17.53 7.28
C LYS A 116 -7.06 -16.18 7.46
N GLU A 117 -6.41 -15.14 6.98
CA GLU A 117 -6.87 -13.76 7.15
C GLU A 117 -6.64 -13.00 5.84
N ILE A 118 -7.62 -12.19 5.45
CA ILE A 118 -7.58 -11.35 4.26
C ILE A 118 -7.70 -9.90 4.72
N ASN A 119 -6.67 -9.10 4.48
CA ASN A 119 -6.75 -7.67 4.71
C ASN A 119 -7.54 -7.01 3.59
N ALA A 120 -8.60 -6.31 3.97
CA ALA A 120 -9.54 -5.69 3.05
C ALA A 120 -8.99 -4.38 2.45
N PHE A 121 -9.25 -4.19 1.17
CA PHE A 121 -9.01 -2.92 0.48
C PHE A 121 -10.00 -1.84 0.89
N VAL A 122 -9.61 -0.56 0.79
CA VAL A 122 -10.51 0.56 1.04
C VAL A 122 -11.58 0.65 -0.05
N ARG A 123 -12.83 0.87 0.38
CA ARG A 123 -14.00 1.05 -0.48
C ARG A 123 -14.78 2.26 -0.02
N GLY A 124 -15.40 2.96 -0.96
CA GLY A 124 -16.33 4.05 -0.67
C GLY A 124 -17.60 3.55 0.05
N ALA A 125 -18.42 4.49 0.48
CA ALA A 125 -19.72 4.18 1.09
C ALA A 125 -20.67 3.43 0.14
N ASP A 126 -20.47 3.59 -1.17
CA ASP A 126 -21.17 2.88 -2.24
C ASP A 126 -20.61 1.47 -2.54
N GLY A 127 -19.59 1.05 -1.78
CA GLY A 127 -18.92 -0.25 -1.93
C GLY A 127 -17.89 -0.32 -3.06
N ARG A 128 -17.74 0.73 -3.87
CA ARG A 128 -16.77 0.75 -4.99
C ARG A 128 -15.34 0.94 -4.48
N VAL A 129 -14.42 0.25 -5.14
CA VAL A 129 -12.97 0.38 -4.89
C VAL A 129 -12.48 1.74 -5.39
N TYR A 130 -11.63 2.40 -4.62
CA TYR A 130 -10.94 3.62 -5.03
C TYR A 130 -9.59 3.74 -4.32
N VAL A 131 -8.73 4.60 -4.83
CA VAL A 131 -7.46 4.95 -4.18
C VAL A 131 -7.57 6.37 -3.64
N PRO A 132 -7.41 6.57 -2.32
CA PRO A 132 -7.42 7.92 -1.73
C PRO A 132 -6.28 8.78 -2.26
N GLY A 133 -6.58 10.02 -2.67
CA GLY A 133 -5.57 11.00 -3.11
C GLY A 133 -4.53 11.29 -2.03
N SER A 134 -4.90 11.16 -0.75
CA SER A 134 -3.98 11.27 0.38
C SER A 134 -2.87 10.21 0.36
N SER A 135 -3.15 8.99 -0.12
CA SER A 135 -2.15 7.92 -0.28
C SER A 135 -1.13 8.28 -1.36
N VAL A 136 -1.59 8.82 -2.49
CA VAL A 136 -0.73 9.29 -3.58
C VAL A 136 0.09 10.50 -3.15
N LYS A 137 -0.55 11.46 -2.48
CA LYS A 137 0.14 12.64 -1.91
C LYS A 137 1.25 12.24 -0.94
N GLY A 138 1.02 11.20 -0.12
CA GLY A 138 2.03 10.67 0.79
C GLY A 138 3.25 10.09 0.05
N ALA A 139 3.04 9.37 -1.05
CA ALA A 139 4.12 8.84 -1.88
C ALA A 139 4.90 9.95 -2.59
N LEU A 140 4.20 10.91 -3.21
CA LEU A 140 4.82 12.09 -3.82
C LEU A 140 5.60 12.95 -2.82
N ARG A 141 5.07 13.10 -1.58
CA ARG A 141 5.79 13.78 -0.50
C ARG A 141 7.14 13.13 -0.21
N THR A 142 7.20 11.80 -0.17
CA THR A 142 8.46 11.07 0.05
C THR A 142 9.44 11.34 -1.09
N ALA A 143 8.98 11.32 -2.35
CA ALA A 143 9.81 11.62 -3.51
C ALA A 143 10.34 13.06 -3.50
N ILE A 144 9.47 14.05 -3.25
CA ILE A 144 9.84 15.48 -3.16
C ILE A 144 10.89 15.69 -2.07
N LEU A 145 10.67 15.14 -0.88
CA LEU A 145 11.61 15.29 0.23
C LEU A 145 12.95 14.59 -0.05
N THR A 146 12.93 13.41 -0.66
CA THR A 146 14.16 12.71 -1.08
C THR A 146 14.97 13.58 -2.02
N ASP A 147 14.34 14.16 -3.04
CA ASP A 147 14.99 15.04 -4.02
C ASP A 147 15.57 16.31 -3.37
N TRP A 148 14.79 16.98 -2.54
CA TRP A 148 15.24 18.20 -1.84
C TRP A 148 16.38 17.93 -0.87
N ILE A 149 16.35 16.82 -0.13
CA ILE A 149 17.43 16.42 0.78
C ILE A 149 18.71 16.10 0.00
N LEU A 150 18.62 15.34 -1.08
CA LEU A 150 19.78 14.96 -1.89
C LEU A 150 20.38 16.15 -2.65
N SER A 151 19.58 17.17 -2.91
CA SER A 151 20.02 18.44 -3.52
C SER A 151 20.58 19.43 -2.50
N ASP A 152 20.35 19.20 -1.20
CA ASP A 152 20.86 20.04 -0.11
C ASP A 152 22.28 19.61 0.24
N ASN A 153 23.25 20.48 -0.06
CA ASN A 153 24.66 20.24 0.27
C ASN A 153 25.01 20.54 1.74
N SER A 154 24.02 20.85 2.58
CA SER A 154 24.25 21.09 4.00
C SER A 154 24.62 19.79 4.73
N PRO A 155 25.62 19.82 5.64
CA PRO A 155 25.94 18.64 6.42
C PRO A 155 24.75 18.28 7.33
N HIS A 156 24.18 17.12 7.11
CA HIS A 156 23.13 16.59 7.97
C HIS A 156 23.76 15.89 9.17
N SER A 157 23.48 16.36 10.38
CA SER A 157 23.88 15.69 11.61
C SER A 157 22.91 14.55 11.90
N ALA A 158 23.41 13.48 12.54
CA ALA A 158 22.56 12.45 13.13
C ALA A 158 21.41 13.10 13.91
N PHE A 159 20.21 12.50 13.83
CA PHE A 159 19.05 13.00 14.57
C PHE A 159 19.43 13.21 16.04
N GLY A 160 19.44 14.47 16.49
CA GLY A 160 19.84 14.83 17.86
C GLY A 160 18.94 14.18 18.92
N ASP A 161 17.69 13.88 18.57
CA ASP A 161 16.77 13.01 19.33
C ASP A 161 16.11 12.05 18.35
N THR A 162 16.58 10.81 18.32
CA THR A 162 16.03 9.72 17.48
C THR A 162 14.53 9.47 17.69
N ARG A 163 13.95 9.98 18.79
CA ARG A 163 12.51 9.90 19.05
C ARG A 163 11.70 10.89 18.21
N LYS A 164 12.31 11.96 17.72
CA LYS A 164 11.61 12.98 16.91
C LYS A 164 11.55 12.65 15.42
N GLY A 165 12.35 11.66 14.97
CA GLY A 165 12.41 11.28 13.57
C GLY A 165 13.05 12.36 12.67
N PHE A 166 12.75 12.28 11.38
CA PHE A 166 13.24 13.22 10.36
C PHE A 166 12.68 14.64 10.59
N PRO A 167 13.52 15.70 10.50
CA PRO A 167 13.09 17.08 10.73
C PRO A 167 12.33 17.66 9.51
N GLU A 168 11.18 17.09 9.22
CA GLU A 168 10.32 17.41 8.07
C GLU A 168 9.95 18.90 7.99
N GLY A 169 9.71 19.50 9.14
CA GLY A 169 9.35 20.91 9.21
C GLY A 169 10.39 21.85 8.62
N THR A 170 11.67 21.48 8.64
CA THR A 170 12.75 22.27 8.03
C THR A 170 12.55 22.44 6.52
N TYR A 171 12.04 21.41 5.85
CA TYR A 171 11.83 21.43 4.40
C TYR A 171 10.41 21.89 4.01
N LEU A 172 9.39 21.47 4.76
CA LEU A 172 8.00 21.66 4.38
C LEU A 172 7.31 22.85 5.04
N HIS A 173 7.62 23.18 6.30
CA HIS A 173 6.88 24.19 7.05
C HIS A 173 7.42 25.60 6.80
N THR A 174 7.43 26.01 5.52
CA THR A 174 7.99 27.26 5.04
C THR A 174 6.99 28.42 4.97
N LEU A 175 5.69 28.14 5.06
CA LEU A 175 4.64 29.15 5.11
C LEU A 175 4.62 29.80 6.51
N LYS A 176 4.48 31.12 6.57
CA LYS A 176 4.50 31.86 7.83
C LYS A 176 3.08 32.17 8.34
N LEU A 177 2.17 31.20 8.21
CA LEU A 177 0.75 31.38 8.50
C LEU A 177 0.45 31.29 10.00
N LYS A 178 1.13 30.36 10.70
CA LYS A 178 0.95 30.14 12.13
C LYS A 178 2.27 30.38 12.87
N LYS A 179 2.22 31.28 13.86
CA LYS A 179 3.36 31.65 14.67
C LYS A 179 3.04 31.44 16.15
N ASP A 180 4.08 31.28 16.96
CA ASP A 180 3.97 31.28 18.42
C ASP A 180 3.73 32.71 18.99
N ARG A 181 3.64 32.80 20.32
CA ARG A 181 3.45 34.09 21.03
C ARG A 181 4.62 35.03 20.84
N ASN A 182 5.80 34.54 20.48
CA ASN A 182 7.03 35.28 20.26
C ASN A 182 7.25 35.64 18.77
N GLY A 183 6.33 35.22 17.89
CA GLY A 183 6.42 35.45 16.44
C GLY A 183 7.25 34.44 15.67
N ALA A 184 7.76 33.37 16.32
CA ALA A 184 8.45 32.30 15.64
C ALA A 184 7.46 31.40 14.86
N VAL A 185 7.84 30.97 13.65
CA VAL A 185 7.03 30.09 12.82
C VAL A 185 6.94 28.72 13.49
N LEU A 186 5.73 28.24 13.72
CA LEU A 186 5.51 26.94 14.34
C LEU A 186 5.79 25.80 13.36
N ASP A 187 6.38 24.74 13.87
CA ASP A 187 6.49 23.44 13.18
C ASP A 187 5.11 22.73 13.17
N ASP A 188 4.25 23.17 12.26
CA ASP A 188 2.84 22.81 12.19
C ASP A 188 2.43 22.61 10.73
N ALA A 189 1.60 21.61 10.45
CA ALA A 189 1.10 21.29 9.11
C ALA A 189 0.40 22.49 8.42
N VAL A 190 -0.14 23.45 9.19
CA VAL A 190 -0.67 24.73 8.66
C VAL A 190 0.40 25.52 7.90
N ASN A 191 1.66 25.39 8.29
CA ASN A 191 2.79 26.04 7.63
C ASN A 191 3.40 25.21 6.49
N SER A 192 2.86 24.05 6.20
CA SER A 192 3.39 23.17 5.14
C SER A 192 3.09 23.72 3.75
N ILE A 193 4.13 23.87 2.93
CA ILE A 193 4.02 24.25 1.51
C ILE A 193 3.19 23.22 0.70
N LEU A 194 3.16 21.95 1.12
CA LEU A 194 2.35 20.90 0.47
C LEU A 194 0.83 21.15 0.56
N ARG A 195 0.39 22.19 1.27
CA ARG A 195 -1.01 22.65 1.17
C ARG A 195 -1.39 23.13 -0.23
N GLY A 196 -0.41 23.61 -0.99
CA GLY A 196 -0.60 23.97 -2.39
C GLY A 196 -0.65 22.78 -3.35
N LEU A 197 -0.34 21.57 -2.91
CA LEU A 197 -0.47 20.34 -3.70
C LEU A 197 -1.73 19.60 -3.25
N SER A 198 -2.70 19.43 -4.15
CA SER A 198 -3.92 18.68 -3.91
C SER A 198 -4.07 17.55 -4.92
N ILE A 199 -4.53 16.39 -4.46
CA ILE A 199 -4.80 15.22 -5.30
C ILE A 199 -6.19 14.71 -4.95
N SER A 200 -7.05 14.55 -5.97
CA SER A 200 -8.38 13.97 -5.78
C SER A 200 -8.26 12.49 -5.41
N ASP A 201 -9.32 11.91 -4.89
CA ASP A 201 -9.45 10.45 -4.91
C ASP A 201 -9.50 9.95 -6.36
N SER A 202 -9.12 8.70 -6.58
CA SER A 202 -9.19 8.11 -7.92
C SER A 202 -10.62 7.98 -8.40
N LEU A 203 -10.81 7.90 -9.71
CA LEU A 203 -12.03 7.33 -10.24
C LEU A 203 -12.22 5.91 -9.68
N PRO A 204 -13.49 5.45 -9.53
CA PRO A 204 -13.78 4.10 -9.07
C PRO A 204 -13.12 3.03 -9.95
N VAL A 205 -12.58 2.01 -9.30
CA VAL A 205 -11.95 0.86 -9.94
C VAL A 205 -12.92 -0.31 -9.95
N SER A 206 -12.99 -1.02 -11.07
CA SER A 206 -13.84 -2.22 -11.19
C SER A 206 -13.35 -3.35 -10.26
N ASP A 207 -14.28 -4.10 -9.66
CA ASP A 207 -13.97 -5.30 -8.91
C ASP A 207 -13.23 -6.37 -9.77
N THR A 208 -13.39 -6.35 -11.08
CA THR A 208 -12.64 -7.21 -12.01
C THR A 208 -11.14 -6.90 -12.05
N CYS A 209 -10.73 -5.73 -11.56
CA CYS A 209 -9.34 -5.35 -11.40
C CYS A 209 -8.77 -5.75 -10.01
N MET A 210 -9.58 -6.39 -9.17
CA MET A 210 -9.15 -6.83 -7.84
C MET A 210 -8.67 -8.27 -7.86
N ILE A 211 -7.61 -8.53 -7.09
CA ILE A 211 -7.02 -9.86 -6.86
C ILE A 211 -6.71 -10.05 -5.39
N LEU A 212 -6.56 -11.29 -4.96
CA LEU A 212 -5.86 -11.58 -3.72
C LEU A 212 -4.38 -11.81 -4.02
N ALA A 213 -3.51 -11.13 -3.28
CA ALA A 213 -2.08 -11.30 -3.37
C ALA A 213 -1.51 -11.77 -2.02
N GLY A 214 -0.66 -12.80 -2.07
CA GLY A 214 0.14 -13.24 -0.93
C GLY A 214 1.32 -12.32 -0.69
N LYS A 215 1.83 -12.30 0.55
CA LYS A 215 3.04 -11.55 0.91
C LYS A 215 4.24 -12.48 0.93
N ILE A 216 5.28 -12.10 0.22
CA ILE A 216 6.59 -12.77 0.18
C ILE A 216 7.65 -11.78 0.66
N ASP A 217 8.48 -12.18 1.61
CA ASP A 217 9.68 -11.46 1.99
C ASP A 217 10.88 -12.14 1.35
N ALA A 218 11.80 -11.40 0.74
CA ALA A 218 13.03 -11.93 0.18
C ALA A 218 14.25 -11.30 0.85
N ASP A 219 15.22 -12.14 1.20
CA ASP A 219 16.49 -11.75 1.80
C ASP A 219 17.49 -11.25 0.73
N PRO A 220 18.62 -10.66 1.10
CA PRO A 220 19.63 -10.15 0.15
C PRO A 220 20.17 -11.24 -0.81
N ASP A 221 20.29 -12.47 -0.36
CA ASP A 221 20.74 -13.63 -1.16
C ASP A 221 19.64 -14.24 -2.05
N GLY A 222 18.45 -13.62 -2.08
CA GLY A 222 17.33 -14.04 -2.92
C GLY A 222 16.48 -15.17 -2.32
N GLN A 223 16.74 -15.61 -1.08
CA GLN A 223 15.86 -16.56 -0.41
C GLN A 223 14.51 -15.90 -0.10
N THR A 224 13.42 -16.62 -0.38
CA THR A 224 12.07 -16.11 -0.21
C THR A 224 11.34 -16.78 0.94
N HIS A 225 10.64 -15.98 1.72
CA HIS A 225 9.87 -16.42 2.87
C HIS A 225 8.41 -15.99 2.72
N ARG A 226 7.51 -16.97 2.58
CA ARG A 226 6.09 -16.68 2.48
C ARG A 226 5.52 -16.29 3.85
N ILE A 227 4.84 -15.18 3.89
CA ILE A 227 4.09 -14.74 5.07
C ILE A 227 2.62 -15.13 4.88
N ASN A 228 2.06 -15.80 5.89
CA ASN A 228 0.66 -16.25 5.85
C ASN A 228 -0.31 -15.06 6.04
N LEU A 229 -0.33 -14.18 5.06
CA LEU A 229 -1.12 -12.97 5.01
C LEU A 229 -1.52 -12.72 3.57
N CYS A 230 -2.83 -12.60 3.32
CA CYS A 230 -3.38 -12.22 2.02
C CYS A 230 -3.96 -10.81 2.08
N ARG A 231 -3.94 -10.12 0.94
CA ARG A 231 -4.47 -8.78 0.77
C ARG A 231 -5.31 -8.68 -0.48
N GLU A 232 -6.41 -7.95 -0.37
CA GLU A 232 -7.12 -7.48 -1.56
C GLU A 232 -6.28 -6.41 -2.24
N CYS A 233 -5.89 -6.64 -3.47
CA CYS A 233 -5.00 -5.74 -4.21
C CYS A 233 -5.60 -5.36 -5.56
N ILE A 234 -5.26 -4.19 -6.04
CA ILE A 234 -5.44 -3.85 -7.45
C ILE A 234 -4.38 -4.62 -8.24
N ARG A 235 -4.78 -5.29 -9.32
CA ARG A 235 -3.89 -6.09 -10.17
C ARG A 235 -2.93 -5.23 -10.99
N PRO A 236 -1.76 -5.76 -11.38
CA PRO A 236 -0.87 -5.11 -12.33
C PRO A 236 -1.58 -4.78 -13.65
N GLY A 237 -1.14 -3.70 -14.32
CA GLY A 237 -1.73 -3.20 -15.57
C GLY A 237 -2.95 -2.28 -15.38
N THR A 238 -3.48 -2.14 -14.16
CA THR A 238 -4.63 -1.26 -13.90
C THR A 238 -4.20 0.20 -13.91
N ALA A 239 -4.91 1.04 -14.68
CA ALA A 239 -4.72 2.49 -14.67
C ALA A 239 -5.66 3.15 -13.63
N LEU A 240 -5.09 4.03 -12.82
CA LEU A 240 -5.76 4.79 -11.76
C LEU A 240 -5.70 6.27 -12.12
N HIS A 241 -6.86 6.91 -12.23
CA HIS A 241 -6.97 8.29 -12.70
C HIS A 241 -7.33 9.25 -11.57
N PHE A 242 -6.58 10.33 -11.47
CA PHE A 242 -6.72 11.38 -10.47
C PHE A 242 -6.67 12.76 -11.12
N LYS A 243 -7.14 13.78 -10.41
CA LYS A 243 -6.78 15.17 -10.69
C LYS A 243 -5.74 15.65 -9.69
N LEU A 244 -4.66 16.20 -10.21
CA LEU A 244 -3.61 16.85 -9.44
C LEU A 244 -3.75 18.36 -9.63
N THR A 245 -3.77 19.10 -8.54
CA THR A 245 -3.86 20.59 -8.58
C THR A 245 -2.67 21.17 -7.86
N LEU A 246 -1.98 22.10 -8.52
CA LEU A 246 -0.91 22.91 -7.97
C LEU A 246 -1.41 24.35 -7.79
N ASP A 247 -1.47 24.81 -6.55
CA ASP A 247 -1.78 26.19 -6.20
C ASP A 247 -0.49 27.00 -6.09
N GLN A 248 -0.13 27.70 -7.15
CA GLN A 248 1.11 28.47 -7.20
C GLN A 248 1.10 29.71 -6.30
N SER A 249 -0.07 30.14 -5.81
CA SER A 249 -0.14 31.17 -4.76
C SER A 249 0.46 30.70 -3.44
N VAL A 250 0.48 29.38 -3.21
CA VAL A 250 1.05 28.72 -2.03
C VAL A 250 2.42 28.13 -2.34
N LEU A 251 2.57 27.52 -3.52
CA LEU A 251 3.79 26.81 -3.91
C LEU A 251 4.92 27.73 -4.36
N HIS A 252 4.61 28.94 -4.82
CA HIS A 252 5.59 29.94 -5.29
C HIS A 252 6.61 29.35 -6.27
N GLN A 253 6.17 28.52 -7.22
CA GLN A 253 6.98 27.82 -8.22
C GLN A 253 8.05 26.85 -7.65
N LYS A 254 8.02 26.55 -6.35
CA LYS A 254 8.91 25.54 -5.75
C LYS A 254 8.55 24.12 -6.15
N ILE A 255 7.26 23.90 -6.42
CA ILE A 255 6.75 22.63 -6.94
C ILE A 255 5.95 22.94 -8.20
N THR A 256 6.47 22.49 -9.32
CA THR A 256 5.85 22.53 -10.65
C THR A 256 5.61 21.10 -11.13
N ALA A 257 4.86 20.90 -12.20
CA ALA A 257 4.66 19.58 -12.81
C ALA A 257 6.01 18.94 -13.21
N GLU A 258 6.93 19.72 -13.76
CA GLU A 258 8.26 19.25 -14.15
C GLU A 258 9.11 18.87 -12.93
N SER A 259 9.21 19.73 -11.92
CA SER A 259 9.98 19.45 -10.70
C SER A 259 9.41 18.25 -9.95
N LEU A 260 8.08 18.06 -9.95
CA LEU A 260 7.43 16.90 -9.36
C LEU A 260 7.86 15.58 -10.04
N MET A 261 7.86 15.55 -11.37
CA MET A 261 8.31 14.38 -12.11
C MET A 261 9.82 14.14 -11.96
N ASN A 262 10.62 15.19 -11.85
CA ASN A 262 12.05 15.07 -11.53
C ASN A 262 12.27 14.47 -10.15
N SER A 263 11.50 14.90 -9.14
CA SER A 263 11.56 14.31 -7.79
C SER A 263 11.20 12.82 -7.79
N VAL A 264 10.22 12.41 -8.61
CA VAL A 264 9.88 10.99 -8.77
C VAL A 264 11.06 10.20 -9.34
N ARG A 265 11.73 10.70 -10.40
CA ARG A 265 12.92 10.05 -11.01
C ARG A 265 14.13 10.02 -10.05
N THR A 266 14.33 11.10 -9.30
CA THR A 266 15.38 11.15 -8.27
C THR A 266 15.15 10.08 -7.21
N PHE A 267 13.90 9.91 -6.76
CA PHE A 267 13.53 8.85 -5.81
C PHE A 267 13.79 7.46 -6.37
N ASP A 268 13.40 7.18 -7.62
CA ASP A 268 13.67 5.89 -8.29
C ASP A 268 15.17 5.57 -8.31
N SER A 269 15.96 6.51 -8.81
CA SER A 269 17.42 6.36 -8.89
C SER A 269 18.06 6.15 -7.50
N PHE A 270 17.56 6.85 -6.50
CA PHE A 270 18.01 6.66 -5.12
C PHE A 270 17.63 5.28 -4.59
N TYR A 271 16.37 4.85 -4.80
CA TYR A 271 15.88 3.55 -4.35
C TYR A 271 16.66 2.39 -4.96
N GLU A 272 16.94 2.45 -6.26
CA GLU A 272 17.76 1.45 -6.93
C GLU A 272 19.20 1.40 -6.37
N LYS A 273 19.85 2.56 -6.29
CA LYS A 273 21.26 2.65 -5.88
C LYS A 273 21.50 2.39 -4.41
N ALA A 274 20.58 2.81 -3.53
CA ALA A 274 20.78 2.73 -2.09
C ALA A 274 20.13 1.48 -1.46
N TYR A 275 19.15 0.86 -2.14
CA TYR A 275 18.42 -0.27 -1.58
C TYR A 275 18.46 -1.52 -2.45
N LEU A 276 17.96 -1.46 -3.68
CA LEU A 276 17.81 -2.66 -4.53
C LEU A 276 19.13 -3.35 -4.83
N ARG A 277 20.24 -2.62 -4.92
CA ARG A 277 21.58 -3.18 -5.16
C ARG A 277 22.02 -4.22 -4.12
N HIS A 278 21.40 -4.22 -2.93
CA HIS A 278 21.72 -5.16 -1.85
C HIS A 278 20.99 -6.51 -2.00
N PHE A 279 20.10 -6.65 -2.98
CA PHE A 279 19.24 -7.83 -3.13
C PHE A 279 19.44 -8.49 -4.49
N ILE A 280 19.46 -9.82 -4.49
CA ILE A 280 19.31 -10.60 -5.72
C ILE A 280 17.83 -10.60 -6.10
N ALA A 281 17.48 -9.85 -7.14
CA ALA A 281 16.09 -9.75 -7.58
C ALA A 281 15.61 -11.05 -8.24
N PRO A 282 14.39 -11.51 -7.99
CA PRO A 282 13.73 -12.54 -8.80
C PRO A 282 13.66 -12.12 -10.27
N ARG A 283 13.67 -13.10 -11.19
CA ARG A 283 13.75 -12.84 -12.63
C ARG A 283 12.76 -11.78 -13.11
N HIS A 284 11.50 -11.95 -12.83
CA HIS A 284 10.46 -11.00 -13.27
C HIS A 284 10.65 -9.62 -12.62
N ALA A 285 10.94 -9.57 -11.32
CA ALA A 285 11.19 -8.31 -10.63
C ALA A 285 12.41 -7.56 -11.17
N ALA A 286 13.43 -8.28 -11.67
CA ALA A 286 14.60 -7.71 -12.32
C ALA A 286 14.31 -7.08 -13.69
N GLU A 287 13.23 -7.50 -14.36
CA GLU A 287 12.79 -6.96 -15.66
C GLU A 287 11.92 -5.68 -15.53
N ILE A 288 11.47 -5.37 -14.31
CA ILE A 288 10.63 -4.19 -14.05
C ILE A 288 11.50 -2.94 -14.03
N SER A 289 11.19 -1.98 -14.91
CA SER A 289 11.85 -0.68 -14.93
C SER A 289 11.36 0.22 -13.81
N TYR A 290 12.29 0.89 -13.12
CA TYR A 290 12.08 1.95 -12.17
C TYR A 290 12.32 3.31 -12.85
N ASP A 291 11.44 3.65 -13.77
CA ASP A 291 11.45 4.95 -14.44
C ASP A 291 10.12 5.67 -14.18
N SER A 292 10.19 6.78 -13.49
CA SER A 292 9.02 7.57 -13.09
C SER A 292 8.02 6.75 -12.28
N THR A 293 8.49 6.01 -11.25
CA THR A 293 7.67 5.15 -10.43
C THR A 293 7.54 5.63 -8.97
N LEU A 294 6.50 5.19 -8.31
CA LEU A 294 6.23 5.41 -6.89
C LEU A 294 5.77 4.12 -6.22
N PHE A 295 6.07 3.98 -4.94
CA PHE A 295 5.50 2.94 -4.11
C PHE A 295 4.23 3.43 -3.41
N LEU A 296 3.11 2.77 -3.68
CA LEU A 296 1.80 3.17 -3.17
C LEU A 296 1.23 2.14 -2.19
N GLY A 297 0.70 2.64 -1.08
CA GLY A 297 -0.11 1.87 -0.15
C GLY A 297 0.67 1.05 0.89
N GLY A 298 0.07 -0.03 1.35
CA GLY A 298 0.61 -0.91 2.38
C GLY A 298 1.43 -2.07 1.80
N GLY A 299 2.40 -2.58 2.58
CA GLY A 299 3.22 -3.74 2.17
C GLY A 299 4.47 -3.40 1.36
N VAL A 300 4.69 -2.15 1.02
CA VAL A 300 5.79 -1.67 0.17
C VAL A 300 7.16 -1.62 0.88
N GLY A 301 7.21 -1.94 2.17
CA GLY A 301 8.44 -1.95 2.95
C GLY A 301 8.76 -0.60 3.62
N PHE A 302 9.79 -0.60 4.46
CA PHE A 302 10.24 0.57 5.22
C PHE A 302 10.98 1.57 4.33
N PHE A 303 11.90 1.08 3.49
CA PHE A 303 12.80 1.92 2.71
C PHE A 303 12.06 2.85 1.75
N SER A 304 10.99 2.36 1.11
CA SER A 304 10.17 3.15 0.17
C SER A 304 9.36 4.28 0.83
N LYS A 305 9.34 4.35 2.16
CA LYS A 305 8.56 5.34 2.94
C LYS A 305 9.40 6.16 3.91
N THR A 306 10.68 5.80 4.11
CA THR A 306 11.56 6.50 5.04
C THR A 306 12.38 7.57 4.34
N LEU A 307 12.73 8.59 5.09
CA LEU A 307 13.69 9.63 4.69
C LEU A 307 15.02 9.48 5.45
N THR A 308 15.16 8.39 6.20
CA THR A 308 16.33 8.14 7.05
C THR A 308 17.61 8.02 6.22
N TYR A 309 17.56 7.25 5.14
CA TYR A 309 18.72 7.06 4.26
C TYR A 309 19.05 8.28 3.39
N PRO A 310 18.08 8.94 2.73
CA PRO A 310 18.39 10.18 2.01
C PRO A 310 19.03 11.24 2.90
N TYR A 311 18.55 11.34 4.15
CA TYR A 311 18.99 12.39 5.08
C TYR A 311 20.33 12.11 5.76
N LEU A 312 20.59 10.86 6.19
CA LEU A 312 21.78 10.49 6.95
C LEU A 312 22.89 9.83 6.11
N GLY A 313 22.58 9.48 4.85
CA GLY A 313 23.47 8.65 4.03
C GLY A 313 23.44 7.18 4.44
N GLU A 314 24.28 6.37 3.80
CA GLU A 314 24.24 4.91 3.95
C GLU A 314 24.61 4.44 5.36
N LYS A 315 25.76 4.89 5.90
CA LYS A 315 26.30 4.40 7.17
C LYS A 315 25.44 4.79 8.38
N ASP A 316 25.16 6.06 8.51
CA ASP A 316 24.39 6.57 9.65
C ASP A 316 22.91 6.25 9.48
N GLY A 317 22.42 6.20 8.24
CA GLY A 317 21.08 5.74 7.90
C GLY A 317 20.83 4.28 8.26
N LEU A 318 21.79 3.39 7.99
CA LEU A 318 21.73 1.99 8.42
C LEU A 318 21.60 1.88 9.95
N GLN A 319 22.45 2.58 10.70
CA GLN A 319 22.37 2.55 12.17
C GLN A 319 21.06 3.11 12.70
N ALA A 320 20.56 4.21 12.11
CA ALA A 320 19.29 4.82 12.49
C ALA A 320 18.10 3.89 12.17
N ALA A 321 18.11 3.24 11.01
CA ALA A 321 17.08 2.27 10.63
C ALA A 321 17.06 1.06 11.57
N ILE A 322 18.21 0.49 11.91
CA ILE A 322 18.33 -0.60 12.90
C ILE A 322 17.72 -0.18 14.24
N ASN A 323 18.07 0.99 14.75
CA ASN A 323 17.56 1.49 16.02
C ASN A 323 16.03 1.67 16.01
N GLU A 324 15.47 2.21 14.92
CA GLU A 324 14.03 2.42 14.77
C GLU A 324 13.27 1.10 14.67
N LEU A 325 13.77 0.18 13.85
CA LEU A 325 13.12 -1.11 13.62
C LEU A 325 13.22 -2.01 14.86
N ASN A 326 14.33 -2.02 15.58
CA ASN A 326 14.45 -2.74 16.86
C ASN A 326 13.47 -2.22 17.92
N ARG A 327 13.23 -0.90 17.94
CA ARG A 327 12.25 -0.30 18.84
C ARG A 327 10.83 -0.74 18.51
N SER A 328 10.50 -0.79 17.20
CA SER A 328 9.16 -1.12 16.70
C SER A 328 8.91 -2.63 16.64
N PHE A 329 9.94 -3.43 16.33
CA PHE A 329 9.84 -4.87 16.06
C PHE A 329 10.90 -5.67 16.85
N ARG A 330 10.83 -5.65 18.18
CA ARG A 330 11.81 -6.24 19.10
C ARG A 330 12.18 -7.71 18.83
N LYS A 331 11.31 -8.48 18.18
CA LYS A 331 11.53 -9.91 17.89
C LYS A 331 12.32 -10.15 16.61
N HIS A 332 12.55 -9.13 15.76
CA HIS A 332 13.10 -9.29 14.42
C HIS A 332 14.63 -9.20 14.33
N ARG A 333 15.33 -8.93 15.46
CA ARG A 333 16.79 -8.91 15.56
C ARG A 333 17.49 -8.07 14.47
N HIS A 334 17.04 -6.85 14.26
CA HIS A 334 17.62 -5.96 13.24
C HIS A 334 19.09 -5.57 13.46
N GLU A 335 19.69 -5.94 14.61
CA GLU A 335 21.12 -5.81 14.82
C GLU A 335 21.94 -6.69 13.84
N GLU A 336 21.38 -7.79 13.37
CA GLU A 336 22.00 -8.69 12.39
C GLU A 336 22.07 -8.06 11.00
N ASP A 337 21.23 -7.06 10.69
CA ASP A 337 21.16 -6.35 9.41
C ASP A 337 22.48 -5.62 9.07
N ARG A 338 23.36 -5.39 10.07
CA ARG A 338 24.68 -4.79 9.85
C ARG A 338 25.56 -5.62 8.93
N ALA A 339 25.44 -6.95 8.96
CA ALA A 339 26.22 -7.84 8.12
C ALA A 339 25.88 -7.68 6.65
N ASP A 340 24.61 -7.37 6.35
CA ASP A 340 24.09 -7.19 4.99
C ASP A 340 24.28 -5.75 4.48
N GLY A 341 24.71 -4.82 5.35
CA GLY A 341 24.91 -3.41 5.02
C GLY A 341 23.63 -2.64 4.71
N ILE A 342 22.46 -3.22 5.00
CA ILE A 342 21.15 -2.63 4.75
C ILE A 342 20.13 -3.05 5.83
N SER A 343 19.26 -2.13 6.25
CA SER A 343 18.17 -2.42 7.17
C SER A 343 16.90 -1.68 6.71
N PRO A 344 15.74 -2.38 6.62
CA PRO A 344 15.55 -3.81 6.84
C PRO A 344 16.20 -4.67 5.74
N ARG A 345 16.67 -5.84 6.11
CA ARG A 345 17.28 -6.83 5.21
C ARG A 345 16.26 -7.68 4.43
N THR A 346 15.06 -7.20 4.23
CA THR A 346 14.03 -7.91 3.45
C THR A 346 13.30 -6.97 2.52
N ILE A 347 13.27 -7.32 1.24
CA ILE A 347 12.40 -6.68 0.26
C ILE A 347 11.03 -7.36 0.23
N LYS A 348 9.98 -6.59 -0.07
CA LYS A 348 8.59 -7.05 -0.02
C LYS A 348 8.05 -7.30 -1.42
N TYR A 349 7.69 -8.55 -1.70
CA TYR A 349 7.08 -8.99 -2.95
C TYR A 349 5.64 -9.43 -2.74
N ALA A 350 4.85 -9.32 -3.81
CA ALA A 350 3.56 -9.97 -4.00
C ALA A 350 3.72 -11.08 -5.02
N LEU A 351 3.13 -12.25 -4.76
CA LEU A 351 3.02 -13.32 -5.75
C LEU A 351 1.75 -13.11 -6.57
N TYR A 352 1.89 -13.05 -7.89
CA TYR A 352 0.79 -12.93 -8.83
C TYR A 352 1.16 -13.61 -10.17
N GLU A 353 0.29 -14.51 -10.65
CA GLU A 353 0.49 -15.32 -11.88
C GLU A 353 1.83 -16.06 -11.91
N GLY A 354 2.24 -16.62 -10.78
CA GLY A 354 3.49 -17.36 -10.62
C GLY A 354 4.74 -16.50 -10.49
N GLU A 355 4.63 -15.18 -10.61
CA GLU A 355 5.75 -14.24 -10.63
C GLU A 355 5.77 -13.34 -9.38
N LEU A 356 6.96 -12.88 -9.00
CA LEU A 356 7.16 -11.99 -7.85
C LEU A 356 7.26 -10.54 -8.30
N TYR A 357 6.37 -9.70 -7.77
CA TYR A 357 6.27 -8.27 -8.04
C TYR A 357 6.66 -7.44 -6.83
N PRO A 358 7.44 -6.34 -6.97
CA PRO A 358 7.66 -5.39 -5.88
C PRO A 358 6.33 -4.78 -5.44
N TYR A 359 5.93 -4.98 -4.19
CA TYR A 359 4.61 -4.55 -3.70
C TYR A 359 4.38 -3.05 -3.91
N GLY A 360 3.24 -2.70 -4.50
CA GLY A 360 2.75 -1.32 -4.59
C GLY A 360 3.43 -0.42 -5.61
N LEU A 361 4.29 -0.96 -6.49
CA LEU A 361 4.98 -0.17 -7.52
C LEU A 361 3.99 0.32 -8.59
N CYS A 362 3.99 1.63 -8.84
CA CYS A 362 3.14 2.31 -9.84
C CYS A 362 3.98 3.24 -10.71
N GLU A 363 3.80 3.18 -12.04
CA GLU A 363 4.33 4.18 -12.97
C GLU A 363 3.47 5.45 -12.91
N VAL A 364 4.11 6.62 -12.91
CA VAL A 364 3.47 7.93 -12.82
C VAL A 364 3.45 8.60 -14.19
N LYS A 365 2.27 9.06 -14.62
CA LYS A 365 2.10 9.88 -15.83
C LYS A 365 1.34 11.13 -15.47
N LEU A 366 1.86 12.27 -15.89
CA LEU A 366 1.25 13.58 -15.67
C LEU A 366 1.04 14.27 -17.02
N SER A 367 -0.18 14.73 -17.31
CA SER A 367 -0.56 15.39 -18.57
C SER A 367 -1.55 16.55 -18.35
#